data_3b8e1e496e9d7250d0b01851b3d3e606
#
_entry.id   3b8e1e496e9d7250d0b01851b3d3e606
#
_cell.length_a   1.000
_cell.length_b   1.000
_cell.length_c   1.000
_cell.angle_alpha   90.00
_cell.angle_beta   90.00
_cell.angle_gamma   90.00
#
_symmetry.space_group_name_H-M   'P 1'
#
loop_
_entity.id
_entity.type
_entity.pdbx_description
1 polymer ?
#
loop_
_entity_poly.entity_id
_entity_poly.type
_entity_poly.pdbx_seq_one_letter_code
_entity_poly.pdbx_strand_id
1 'polypeptide(L)'
;MSHLGRARRNSDCTAGGSRPVVRSHRPRRVEGAEQAFVIGVLTNAADFARARAWGISDAPDHERYLADTADLLAEALERFDTVRARTFHPQDFEEFCLLNGLDPAEPAARDRYLVNPALQTQLLAYQGEELAGDFVPRLVRARENGLTLCHADLLLDGGLYGGAGASDEEHAAWVRAAYERGGEVFRRILVGAGAGVYELRLRVDAPGGGLTAAARVLQWEDGVVRINDEDLELVCAVLCTGLALELPGVAVLHGSQGSAASCGEYLPASWAWSSGGQEWAPADRPVRLDGVAAQPGYSLGTVC
;
A
#
# COMPACT_ATOMS: atom_id res chain seq x y z
N MET A 1 63.88 42.42 -27.67
CA MET A 1 62.75 43.04 -28.32
C MET A 1 61.51 42.28 -27.79
N SER A 2 60.97 42.62 -26.66
CA SER A 2 59.82 43.51 -26.40
C SER A 2 58.53 43.04 -27.03
N HIS A 3 57.62 42.52 -26.27
CA HIS A 3 56.34 43.17 -26.06
C HIS A 3 55.54 42.49 -24.90
N LEU A 4 55.33 43.36 -23.90
CA LEU A 4 54.36 43.20 -22.80
C LEU A 4 52.92 43.28 -23.34
N GLY A 5 52.07 42.43 -22.83
CA GLY A 5 50.61 42.44 -23.04
C GLY A 5 49.84 42.15 -21.75
N ARG A 6 49.58 43.17 -21.06
CA ARG A 6 48.66 43.57 -19.99
C ARG A 6 47.58 42.54 -19.55
N ALA A 7 47.65 42.19 -18.27
CA ALA A 7 46.54 41.67 -17.47
C ALA A 7 45.34 42.63 -17.41
N ARG A 8 44.14 42.11 -17.66
CA ARG A 8 42.90 42.75 -17.19
C ARG A 8 42.26 41.81 -16.15
N ARG A 9 42.26 42.29 -14.92
CA ARG A 9 41.37 41.80 -13.85
C ARG A 9 39.98 42.30 -14.20
N ASN A 10 38.99 41.37 -14.24
CA ASN A 10 37.60 41.70 -13.98
C ASN A 10 37.15 40.85 -12.82
N SER A 11 37.03 41.54 -11.69
CA SER A 11 36.27 41.06 -10.53
C SER A 11 34.81 41.37 -10.82
N ASP A 12 34.01 40.33 -10.98
CA ASP A 12 32.56 40.46 -10.79
C ASP A 12 32.12 39.28 -9.93
N CYS A 13 31.99 39.60 -8.63
CA CYS A 13 31.24 38.77 -7.66
C CYS A 13 29.76 39.00 -7.95
N THR A 14 29.15 38.10 -8.68
CA THR A 14 27.70 37.92 -8.63
C THR A 14 27.40 36.69 -7.80
N ALA A 15 26.87 36.93 -6.62
CA ALA A 15 26.26 35.93 -5.75
C ALA A 15 25.05 35.35 -6.47
N GLY A 16 25.25 34.26 -7.22
CA GLY A 16 24.22 33.41 -7.76
C GLY A 16 23.89 32.38 -6.71
N GLY A 17 22.78 32.56 -6.01
CA GLY A 17 22.21 31.54 -5.13
C GLY A 17 21.99 30.27 -5.94
N SER A 18 22.77 29.24 -5.64
CA SER A 18 22.57 27.93 -6.18
C SER A 18 21.25 27.38 -5.61
N ARG A 19 20.21 27.37 -6.43
CA ARG A 19 18.99 26.59 -6.13
C ARG A 19 19.43 25.15 -5.94
N PRO A 20 18.96 24.46 -4.88
CA PRO A 20 19.24 23.05 -4.68
C PRO A 20 18.70 22.28 -5.89
N VAL A 21 19.60 21.70 -6.64
CA VAL A 21 19.21 20.79 -7.74
C VAL A 21 18.79 19.50 -7.08
N VAL A 22 17.50 19.38 -6.80
CA VAL A 22 16.89 18.06 -6.68
C VAL A 22 17.21 17.37 -8.01
N ARG A 23 18.14 16.43 -8.01
CA ARG A 23 18.47 15.65 -9.22
C ARG A 23 17.29 14.75 -9.52
N SER A 24 16.27 15.36 -10.12
CA SER A 24 15.03 14.71 -10.53
C SER A 24 15.32 13.76 -11.69
N HIS A 25 14.65 12.65 -11.66
CA HIS A 25 14.56 11.68 -12.73
C HIS A 25 14.23 12.39 -14.05
N ARG A 26 15.05 12.20 -15.08
CA ARG A 26 14.70 12.64 -16.43
C ARG A 26 13.56 11.74 -16.93
N PRO A 27 12.40 12.32 -17.28
CA PRO A 27 11.30 11.54 -17.84
C PRO A 27 11.75 10.88 -19.14
N ARG A 28 11.53 9.58 -19.25
CA ARG A 28 11.77 8.82 -20.47
C ARG A 28 10.64 9.14 -21.45
N ARG A 29 10.94 9.86 -22.52
CA ARG A 29 10.00 10.17 -23.60
C ARG A 29 9.69 8.86 -24.35
N VAL A 30 8.48 8.34 -24.17
CA VAL A 30 7.90 7.31 -25.04
C VAL A 30 6.98 8.07 -25.99
N GLU A 31 7.36 8.14 -27.27
CA GLU A 31 6.54 8.81 -28.30
C GLU A 31 5.19 8.08 -28.42
N GLY A 32 4.09 8.80 -28.17
CA GLY A 32 2.72 8.31 -28.35
C GLY A 32 2.04 7.69 -27.13
N ALA A 33 2.72 7.59 -25.97
CA ALA A 33 2.10 7.24 -24.70
C ALA A 33 1.85 8.50 -23.84
N GLU A 34 0.79 8.50 -23.06
CA GLU A 34 0.58 9.49 -22.00
C GLU A 34 1.88 9.74 -21.24
N GLN A 35 2.28 11.01 -21.12
CA GLN A 35 3.52 11.37 -20.42
C GLN A 35 3.30 11.18 -18.92
N ALA A 36 3.70 10.04 -18.40
CA ALA A 36 3.64 9.74 -16.98
C ALA A 36 4.94 10.13 -16.27
N PHE A 37 4.81 10.87 -15.18
CA PHE A 37 5.89 11.13 -14.24
C PHE A 37 5.78 10.17 -13.06
N VAL A 38 6.87 9.47 -12.73
CA VAL A 38 6.91 8.50 -11.61
C VAL A 38 8.01 8.91 -10.65
N ILE A 39 7.69 8.99 -9.34
CA ILE A 39 8.64 9.32 -8.28
C ILE A 39 8.56 8.33 -7.11
N GLY A 40 9.72 8.10 -6.47
CA GLY A 40 9.80 7.41 -5.17
C GLY A 40 9.84 8.44 -4.03
N VAL A 41 8.98 8.26 -3.03
CA VAL A 41 8.91 9.14 -1.86
C VAL A 41 9.44 8.42 -0.62
N LEU A 42 10.40 9.03 0.06
CA LEU A 42 10.90 8.59 1.37
C LEU A 42 9.89 9.03 2.44
N THR A 43 9.13 8.10 2.97
CA THR A 43 7.96 8.39 3.80
C THR A 43 8.26 8.59 5.28
N ASN A 44 9.50 8.33 5.70
CA ASN A 44 9.93 8.52 7.09
C ASN A 44 11.39 8.98 7.21
N ALA A 45 11.73 9.56 8.36
CA ALA A 45 13.04 10.15 8.62
C ALA A 45 14.19 9.12 8.66
N ALA A 46 13.93 7.88 9.04
CA ALA A 46 14.95 6.83 9.10
C ALA A 46 15.36 6.40 7.68
N ASP A 47 14.39 6.18 6.80
CA ASP A 47 14.63 5.87 5.39
C ASP A 47 15.30 7.04 4.67
N PHE A 48 14.89 8.27 4.99
CA PHE A 48 15.54 9.48 4.46
C PHE A 48 17.02 9.54 4.86
N ALA A 49 17.33 9.31 6.14
CA ALA A 49 18.71 9.33 6.62
C ALA A 49 19.58 8.27 5.93
N ARG A 50 19.03 7.07 5.68
CA ARG A 50 19.72 5.98 4.97
C ARG A 50 19.93 6.33 3.49
N ALA A 51 18.93 6.85 2.82
CA ALA A 51 18.97 7.19 1.40
C ALA A 51 19.90 8.38 1.09
N ARG A 52 20.16 9.28 2.05
CA ARG A 52 21.15 10.36 1.90
C ARG A 52 22.54 9.88 1.56
N ALA A 53 22.93 8.68 2.04
CA ALA A 53 24.24 8.09 1.74
C ALA A 53 24.44 7.86 0.22
N TRP A 54 23.38 7.73 -0.54
CA TRP A 54 23.40 7.57 -2.01
C TRP A 54 23.19 8.88 -2.77
N GLY A 55 23.16 10.02 -2.09
CA GLY A 55 22.94 11.32 -2.71
C GLY A 55 21.56 11.48 -3.34
N ILE A 56 20.52 10.83 -2.77
CA ILE A 56 19.14 10.93 -3.28
C ILE A 56 18.56 12.32 -3.04
N SER A 57 18.96 13.00 -1.97
CA SER A 57 18.51 14.35 -1.64
C SER A 57 19.59 15.14 -0.91
N ASP A 58 19.66 16.43 -1.21
CA ASP A 58 20.54 17.41 -0.53
C ASP A 58 19.79 18.14 0.62
N ALA A 59 18.51 17.81 0.88
CA ALA A 59 17.72 18.39 1.96
C ALA A 59 18.40 18.16 3.32
N PRO A 60 18.37 19.14 4.23
CA PRO A 60 19.03 19.02 5.54
C PRO A 60 18.35 17.98 6.45
N ASP A 61 17.04 17.85 6.33
CA ASP A 61 16.19 16.95 7.11
C ASP A 61 15.01 16.42 6.30
N HIS A 62 14.25 15.50 6.88
CA HIS A 62 13.11 14.85 6.23
C HIS A 62 11.93 15.81 6.00
N GLU A 63 11.69 16.76 6.88
CA GLU A 63 10.61 17.75 6.73
C GLU A 63 10.87 18.63 5.50
N ARG A 64 12.09 19.12 5.36
CA ARG A 64 12.49 19.89 4.17
C ARG A 64 12.46 19.05 2.90
N TYR A 65 12.86 17.77 2.98
CA TYR A 65 12.75 16.84 1.85
C TYR A 65 11.30 16.68 1.39
N LEU A 66 10.34 16.52 2.31
CA LEU A 66 8.92 16.43 1.95
C LEU A 66 8.39 17.72 1.35
N ALA A 67 8.81 18.90 1.85
CA ALA A 67 8.44 20.17 1.27
C ALA A 67 8.96 20.32 -0.17
N ASP A 68 10.24 20.02 -0.41
CA ASP A 68 10.85 20.07 -1.74
C ASP A 68 10.19 19.03 -2.70
N THR A 69 9.78 17.88 -2.18
CA THR A 69 9.06 16.85 -2.94
C THR A 69 7.65 17.30 -3.31
N ALA A 70 6.95 18.01 -2.40
CA ALA A 70 5.63 18.57 -2.69
C ALA A 70 5.70 19.61 -3.82
N ASP A 71 6.70 20.51 -3.79
CA ASP A 71 6.94 21.49 -4.86
C ASP A 71 7.21 20.79 -6.20
N LEU A 72 8.03 19.73 -6.20
CA LEU A 72 8.34 18.95 -7.39
C LEU A 72 7.09 18.26 -7.96
N LEU A 73 6.23 17.69 -7.10
CA LEU A 73 4.98 17.05 -7.51
C LEU A 73 3.99 18.07 -8.08
N ALA A 74 3.92 19.28 -7.49
CA ALA A 74 3.08 20.36 -8.02
C ALA A 74 3.56 20.80 -9.42
N GLU A 75 4.88 21.00 -9.61
CA GLU A 75 5.44 21.27 -10.94
C GLU A 75 5.15 20.12 -11.93
N ALA A 76 5.20 18.88 -11.47
CA ALA A 76 4.93 17.72 -12.33
C ALA A 76 3.49 17.69 -12.82
N LEU A 77 2.51 18.04 -11.97
CA LEU A 77 1.09 18.12 -12.36
C LEU A 77 0.84 19.17 -13.46
N GLU A 78 1.65 20.21 -13.54
CA GLU A 78 1.54 21.22 -14.60
C GLU A 78 2.09 20.74 -15.95
N ARG A 79 2.94 19.70 -15.95
CA ARG A 79 3.77 19.32 -17.09
C ARG A 79 3.48 17.93 -17.65
N PHE A 80 2.82 17.06 -16.88
CA PHE A 80 2.55 15.69 -17.22
C PHE A 80 1.07 15.36 -17.05
N ASP A 81 0.55 14.53 -17.95
CA ASP A 81 -0.86 14.08 -17.91
C ASP A 81 -1.15 13.21 -16.68
N THR A 82 -0.14 12.48 -16.22
CA THR A 82 -0.26 11.59 -15.07
C THR A 82 0.97 11.70 -14.17
N VAL A 83 0.74 11.99 -12.90
CA VAL A 83 1.78 11.98 -11.86
C VAL A 83 1.51 10.82 -10.92
N ARG A 84 2.49 9.94 -10.76
CA ARG A 84 2.39 8.77 -9.89
C ARG A 84 3.56 8.72 -8.92
N ALA A 85 3.28 8.28 -7.71
CA ALA A 85 4.31 8.07 -6.71
C ALA A 85 4.14 6.73 -5.99
N ARG A 86 5.23 6.26 -5.39
CA ARG A 86 5.26 5.09 -4.51
C ARG A 86 6.23 5.35 -3.35
N THR A 87 6.12 4.57 -2.30
CA THR A 87 7.14 4.58 -1.24
C THR A 87 8.47 4.13 -1.80
N PHE A 88 9.53 4.93 -1.59
CA PHE A 88 10.91 4.50 -1.80
C PHE A 88 11.45 3.94 -0.49
N HIS A 89 11.62 2.62 -0.42
CA HIS A 89 12.16 1.96 0.76
C HIS A 89 13.62 1.56 0.52
N PRO A 90 14.57 2.12 1.27
CA PRO A 90 16.00 1.93 1.02
C PRO A 90 16.45 0.48 1.08
N GLN A 91 15.91 -0.32 1.99
CA GLN A 91 16.28 -1.73 2.12
C GLN A 91 15.81 -2.55 0.92
N ASP A 92 14.56 -2.35 0.46
CA ASP A 92 14.03 -3.03 -0.73
C ASP A 92 14.85 -2.63 -1.97
N PHE A 93 15.28 -1.37 -2.04
CA PHE A 93 16.12 -0.87 -3.12
C PHE A 93 17.53 -1.46 -3.10
N GLU A 94 18.16 -1.60 -1.93
CA GLU A 94 19.46 -2.28 -1.79
C GLU A 94 19.37 -3.74 -2.24
N GLU A 95 18.32 -4.44 -1.82
CA GLU A 95 18.08 -5.83 -2.20
C GLU A 95 17.85 -5.94 -3.71
N PHE A 96 17.03 -5.05 -4.30
CA PHE A 96 16.83 -4.98 -5.74
C PHE A 96 18.16 -4.76 -6.48
N CYS A 97 19.00 -3.84 -6.02
CA CYS A 97 20.31 -3.58 -6.62
C CYS A 97 21.22 -4.82 -6.53
N LEU A 98 21.27 -5.47 -5.37
CA LEU A 98 22.05 -6.69 -5.16
C LEU A 98 21.63 -7.81 -6.12
N LEU A 99 20.33 -8.06 -6.22
CA LEU A 99 19.78 -9.12 -7.09
C LEU A 99 20.00 -8.84 -8.59
N ASN A 100 20.10 -7.57 -8.98
CA ASN A 100 20.27 -7.16 -10.37
C ASN A 100 21.70 -6.73 -10.73
N GLY A 101 22.65 -6.82 -9.80
CA GLY A 101 24.04 -6.40 -10.03
C GLY A 101 24.19 -4.91 -10.31
N LEU A 102 23.39 -4.05 -9.67
CA LEU A 102 23.37 -2.60 -9.85
C LEU A 102 24.08 -1.90 -8.69
N ASP A 103 24.66 -0.73 -8.96
CA ASP A 103 25.18 0.17 -7.93
C ASP A 103 24.05 1.08 -7.42
N PRO A 104 23.70 1.05 -6.11
CA PRO A 104 22.69 1.94 -5.54
C PRO A 104 23.00 3.44 -5.71
N ALA A 105 24.24 3.83 -5.88
CA ALA A 105 24.65 5.22 -6.11
C ALA A 105 24.31 5.70 -7.54
N GLU A 106 24.10 4.78 -8.49
CA GLU A 106 23.78 5.14 -9.86
C GLU A 106 22.31 5.58 -10.02
N PRO A 107 22.04 6.74 -10.66
CA PRO A 107 20.68 7.18 -10.94
C PRO A 107 19.86 6.15 -11.74
N ALA A 108 20.50 5.45 -12.69
CA ALA A 108 19.84 4.44 -13.51
C ALA A 108 19.31 3.24 -12.70
N ALA A 109 19.92 2.91 -11.56
CA ALA A 109 19.42 1.86 -10.67
C ALA A 109 18.09 2.27 -10.04
N ARG A 110 17.96 3.54 -9.62
CA ARG A 110 16.73 4.11 -9.07
C ARG A 110 15.61 4.13 -10.10
N ASP A 111 15.91 4.56 -11.33
CA ASP A 111 14.93 4.59 -12.41
C ASP A 111 14.38 3.18 -12.70
N ARG A 112 15.25 2.17 -12.72
CA ARG A 112 14.84 0.77 -12.91
C ARG A 112 13.99 0.25 -11.76
N TYR A 113 14.35 0.60 -10.51
CA TYR A 113 13.58 0.20 -9.34
C TYR A 113 12.18 0.80 -9.37
N LEU A 114 12.05 2.09 -9.69
CA LEU A 114 10.77 2.80 -9.69
C LEU A 114 9.78 2.25 -10.74
N VAL A 115 10.28 1.76 -11.87
CA VAL A 115 9.44 1.21 -12.95
C VAL A 115 9.37 -0.33 -12.94
N ASN A 116 9.85 -0.97 -11.86
CA ASN A 116 9.80 -2.42 -11.74
C ASN A 116 8.35 -2.93 -11.79
N PRO A 117 7.98 -3.81 -12.74
CA PRO A 117 6.63 -4.33 -12.88
C PRO A 117 6.08 -5.02 -11.62
N ALA A 118 6.95 -5.72 -10.87
CA ALA A 118 6.56 -6.38 -9.63
C ALA A 118 6.05 -5.43 -8.53
N LEU A 119 6.26 -4.13 -8.70
CA LEU A 119 5.92 -3.10 -7.71
C LEU A 119 4.87 -2.11 -8.24
N GLN A 120 4.23 -2.42 -9.38
CA GLN A 120 3.23 -1.53 -10.02
C GLN A 120 1.99 -1.32 -9.16
N THR A 121 1.57 -2.31 -8.37
CA THR A 121 0.43 -2.23 -7.44
C THR A 121 0.61 -1.22 -6.32
N GLN A 122 1.85 -0.76 -6.08
CA GLN A 122 2.17 0.25 -5.07
C GLN A 122 2.21 1.68 -5.63
N LEU A 123 1.95 1.86 -6.92
CA LEU A 123 1.95 3.18 -7.58
C LEU A 123 0.59 3.86 -7.39
N LEU A 124 0.57 4.98 -6.68
CA LEU A 124 -0.61 5.81 -6.51
C LEU A 124 -0.56 7.06 -7.40
N ALA A 125 -1.71 7.44 -7.95
CA ALA A 125 -1.87 8.72 -8.62
C ALA A 125 -1.86 9.85 -7.58
N TYR A 126 -1.04 10.86 -7.82
CA TYR A 126 -1.04 12.11 -7.06
C TYR A 126 -1.96 13.12 -7.76
N GLN A 127 -2.85 13.76 -7.02
CA GLN A 127 -3.86 14.68 -7.56
C GLN A 127 -3.79 16.09 -6.95
N GLY A 128 -2.70 16.40 -6.24
CA GLY A 128 -2.49 17.71 -5.61
C GLY A 128 -2.95 17.79 -4.16
N GLU A 129 -3.22 16.66 -3.51
CA GLU A 129 -3.49 16.59 -2.08
C GLU A 129 -2.24 16.98 -1.26
N GLU A 130 -2.45 17.30 0.01
CA GLU A 130 -1.36 17.62 0.94
C GLU A 130 -0.43 16.40 1.09
N LEU A 131 0.90 16.61 0.85
CA LEU A 131 1.84 15.50 0.73
C LEU A 131 2.01 14.75 2.05
N ALA A 132 2.33 15.47 3.14
CA ALA A 132 2.71 14.84 4.41
C ALA A 132 1.51 14.27 5.18
N GLY A 133 0.38 15.00 5.20
CA GLY A 133 -0.81 14.63 5.97
C GLY A 133 -1.73 13.64 5.27
N ASP A 134 -1.85 13.75 3.94
CA ASP A 134 -2.83 12.97 3.19
C ASP A 134 -2.18 11.91 2.29
N PHE A 135 -1.19 12.29 1.50
CA PHE A 135 -0.65 11.39 0.47
C PHE A 135 0.38 10.38 1.01
N VAL A 136 1.29 10.80 1.88
CA VAL A 136 2.29 9.91 2.51
C VAL A 136 1.64 8.76 3.27
N PRO A 137 0.60 8.95 4.11
CA PRO A 137 -0.11 7.85 4.74
C PRO A 137 -0.72 6.86 3.74
N ARG A 138 -1.23 7.36 2.60
CA ARG A 138 -1.75 6.50 1.52
C ARG A 138 -0.64 5.68 0.86
N LEU A 139 0.54 6.27 0.61
CA LEU A 139 1.69 5.57 0.06
C LEU A 139 2.19 4.45 0.99
N VAL A 140 2.26 4.72 2.29
CA VAL A 140 2.63 3.71 3.30
C VAL A 140 1.64 2.56 3.26
N ARG A 141 0.33 2.86 3.30
CA ARG A 141 -0.72 1.84 3.23
C ARG A 141 -0.66 1.02 1.94
N ALA A 142 -0.48 1.65 0.79
CA ALA A 142 -0.37 0.95 -0.50
C ALA A 142 0.83 -0.03 -0.52
N ARG A 143 1.96 0.36 0.08
CA ARG A 143 3.11 -0.53 0.23
C ARG A 143 2.79 -1.71 1.15
N GLU A 144 2.21 -1.47 2.32
CA GLU A 144 1.83 -2.51 3.27
C GLU A 144 0.83 -3.50 2.65
N ASN A 145 -0.18 -2.99 1.95
CA ASN A 145 -1.14 -3.80 1.22
C ASN A 145 -0.46 -4.66 0.14
N GLY A 146 0.43 -4.06 -0.65
CA GLY A 146 1.17 -4.77 -1.69
C GLY A 146 2.07 -5.87 -1.13
N LEU A 147 2.72 -5.65 0.02
CA LEU A 147 3.51 -6.69 0.71
C LEU A 147 2.63 -7.82 1.22
N THR A 148 1.46 -7.51 1.77
CA THR A 148 0.48 -8.52 2.23
C THR A 148 -0.03 -9.36 1.07
N LEU A 149 -0.39 -8.74 -0.08
CA LEU A 149 -0.82 -9.46 -1.28
C LEU A 149 0.29 -10.38 -1.81
N CYS A 150 1.51 -9.87 -1.93
CA CYS A 150 2.66 -10.67 -2.38
C CYS A 150 2.92 -11.85 -1.43
N HIS A 151 2.83 -11.65 -0.12
CA HIS A 151 2.99 -12.72 0.86
C HIS A 151 1.86 -13.76 0.77
N ALA A 152 0.62 -13.31 0.57
CA ALA A 152 -0.53 -14.20 0.35
C ALA A 152 -0.33 -15.08 -0.89
N ASP A 153 0.10 -14.49 -2.01
CA ASP A 153 0.39 -15.20 -3.26
C ASP A 153 1.49 -16.24 -3.06
N LEU A 154 2.60 -15.87 -2.42
CA LEU A 154 3.70 -16.80 -2.14
C LEU A 154 3.26 -17.98 -1.26
N LEU A 155 2.39 -17.74 -0.28
CA LEU A 155 1.85 -18.79 0.57
C LEU A 155 0.91 -19.72 -0.20
N LEU A 156 0.04 -19.17 -1.05
CA LEU A 156 -0.86 -19.95 -1.90
C LEU A 156 -0.08 -20.80 -2.90
N ASP A 157 0.92 -20.23 -3.56
CA ASP A 157 1.80 -20.96 -4.46
C ASP A 157 2.57 -22.07 -3.73
N GLY A 158 3.13 -21.75 -2.55
CA GLY A 158 3.89 -22.72 -1.72
C GLY A 158 3.02 -23.83 -1.14
N GLY A 159 1.76 -23.55 -0.82
CA GLY A 159 0.82 -24.50 -0.23
C GLY A 159 0.53 -25.74 -1.11
N LEU A 160 0.67 -25.58 -2.41
CA LEU A 160 0.50 -26.68 -3.38
C LEU A 160 1.74 -27.52 -3.60
N TYR A 161 2.92 -26.89 -3.58
CA TYR A 161 4.17 -27.64 -3.77
C TYR A 161 4.48 -28.60 -2.62
N GLY A 162 3.74 -28.52 -1.49
CA GLY A 162 3.74 -29.53 -0.43
C GLY A 162 3.06 -30.85 -0.80
N GLY A 163 2.21 -30.85 -1.85
CA GLY A 163 1.56 -32.03 -2.43
C GLY A 163 2.13 -32.31 -3.82
N ALA A 164 3.18 -33.12 -3.91
CA ALA A 164 3.82 -33.46 -5.17
C ALA A 164 2.80 -33.99 -6.21
N GLY A 165 2.47 -33.20 -7.23
CA GLY A 165 1.74 -33.66 -8.40
C GLY A 165 0.46 -32.95 -8.79
N ALA A 166 0.05 -31.88 -8.12
CA ALA A 166 -1.12 -31.10 -8.55
C ALA A 166 -0.82 -30.36 -9.87
N SER A 167 -1.77 -30.39 -10.81
CA SER A 167 -1.69 -29.63 -12.05
C SER A 167 -2.01 -28.14 -11.80
N ASP A 168 -1.57 -27.25 -12.70
CA ASP A 168 -1.90 -25.81 -12.66
C ASP A 168 -3.43 -25.58 -12.63
N GLU A 169 -4.21 -26.46 -13.26
CA GLU A 169 -5.67 -26.37 -13.30
C GLU A 169 -6.29 -26.73 -11.93
N GLU A 170 -5.78 -27.75 -11.27
CA GLU A 170 -6.21 -28.13 -9.90
C GLU A 170 -5.85 -27.02 -8.91
N HIS A 171 -4.69 -26.40 -9.08
CA HIS A 171 -4.29 -25.24 -8.29
C HIS A 171 -5.25 -24.07 -8.47
N ALA A 172 -5.48 -23.67 -9.69
CA ALA A 172 -6.38 -22.56 -9.99
C ALA A 172 -7.81 -22.83 -9.47
N ALA A 173 -8.28 -24.09 -9.52
CA ALA A 173 -9.57 -24.48 -8.98
C ALA A 173 -9.62 -24.37 -7.44
N TRP A 174 -8.57 -24.81 -6.78
CA TRP A 174 -8.44 -24.74 -5.32
C TRP A 174 -8.40 -23.29 -4.81
N VAL A 175 -7.56 -22.43 -5.42
CA VAL A 175 -7.51 -21.00 -5.09
C VAL A 175 -8.86 -20.34 -5.33
N ARG A 176 -9.51 -20.61 -6.48
CA ARG A 176 -10.84 -20.07 -6.78
C ARG A 176 -11.88 -20.46 -5.74
N ALA A 177 -11.93 -21.72 -5.34
CA ALA A 177 -12.86 -22.19 -4.32
C ALA A 177 -12.59 -21.53 -2.96
N ALA A 178 -11.33 -21.23 -2.63
CA ALA A 178 -10.98 -20.49 -1.42
C ALA A 178 -11.40 -19.02 -1.49
N TYR A 179 -11.25 -18.37 -2.65
CA TYR A 179 -11.75 -17.01 -2.88
C TYR A 179 -13.27 -16.90 -2.76
N GLU A 180 -14.01 -17.86 -3.33
CA GLU A 180 -15.46 -17.93 -3.21
C GLU A 180 -15.91 -18.08 -1.75
N ARG A 181 -15.25 -18.94 -0.98
CA ARG A 181 -15.50 -19.09 0.46
C ARG A 181 -15.15 -17.82 1.24
N GLY A 182 -14.02 -17.16 0.93
CA GLY A 182 -13.62 -15.91 1.55
C GLY A 182 -14.62 -14.78 1.31
N GLY A 183 -15.07 -14.63 0.06
CA GLY A 183 -16.14 -13.70 -0.30
C GLY A 183 -17.45 -13.97 0.41
N GLU A 184 -17.80 -15.26 0.62
CA GLU A 184 -18.98 -15.65 1.39
C GLU A 184 -18.86 -15.27 2.87
N VAL A 185 -17.71 -15.50 3.50
CA VAL A 185 -17.46 -15.07 4.89
C VAL A 185 -17.60 -13.56 5.01
N PHE A 186 -16.95 -12.80 4.13
CA PHE A 186 -17.04 -11.34 4.11
C PHE A 186 -18.49 -10.87 3.98
N ARG A 187 -19.24 -11.43 3.04
CA ARG A 187 -20.66 -11.08 2.84
C ARG A 187 -21.52 -11.38 4.08
N ARG A 188 -21.33 -12.52 4.74
CA ARG A 188 -22.08 -12.89 5.96
C ARG A 188 -21.78 -11.96 7.13
N ILE A 189 -20.51 -11.54 7.29
CA ILE A 189 -20.13 -10.53 8.27
C ILE A 189 -20.92 -9.24 8.04
N LEU A 190 -21.02 -8.76 6.81
CA LEU A 190 -21.72 -7.52 6.51
C LEU A 190 -23.25 -7.66 6.64
N VAL A 191 -23.83 -8.71 6.09
CA VAL A 191 -25.30 -8.94 6.16
C VAL A 191 -25.80 -8.93 7.60
N GLY A 192 -25.06 -9.56 8.52
CA GLY A 192 -25.46 -9.57 9.92
C GLY A 192 -25.27 -8.24 10.64
N ALA A 193 -24.34 -7.39 10.18
CA ALA A 193 -24.12 -6.06 10.74
C ALA A 193 -25.25 -5.08 10.40
N GLY A 194 -25.88 -5.24 9.22
CA GLY A 194 -26.89 -4.31 8.72
C GLY A 194 -26.34 -2.99 8.23
N ALA A 195 -27.24 -2.01 7.98
CA ALA A 195 -26.85 -0.68 7.49
C ALA A 195 -25.95 0.05 8.49
N GLY A 196 -24.90 0.71 7.95
CA GLY A 196 -23.97 1.45 8.77
C GLY A 196 -22.65 1.79 8.08
N VAL A 197 -21.77 2.41 8.85
CA VAL A 197 -20.40 2.72 8.43
C VAL A 197 -19.44 1.93 9.32
N TYR A 198 -18.64 1.08 8.70
CA TYR A 198 -17.79 0.13 9.39
C TYR A 198 -16.35 0.20 8.91
N GLU A 199 -15.44 -0.23 9.78
CA GLU A 199 -14.09 -0.62 9.46
C GLU A 199 -13.94 -2.11 9.79
N LEU A 200 -13.66 -2.91 8.77
CA LEU A 200 -13.31 -4.32 8.91
C LEU A 200 -11.79 -4.43 9.06
N ARG A 201 -11.33 -5.12 10.07
CA ARG A 201 -9.93 -5.49 10.28
C ARG A 201 -9.81 -6.99 10.34
N LEU A 202 -8.83 -7.52 9.61
CA LEU A 202 -8.53 -8.94 9.51
C LEU A 202 -7.08 -9.20 9.88
N ARG A 203 -6.86 -10.32 10.54
CA ARG A 203 -5.53 -10.89 10.73
C ARG A 203 -5.62 -12.41 10.60
N VAL A 204 -4.73 -12.97 9.79
CA VAL A 204 -4.51 -14.40 9.67
C VAL A 204 -3.08 -14.70 10.10
N ASP A 205 -2.89 -15.64 11.01
CA ASP A 205 -1.58 -15.99 11.53
C ASP A 205 -0.90 -16.96 10.55
N ALA A 206 -0.08 -16.41 9.67
CA ALA A 206 0.59 -17.14 8.60
C ALA A 206 2.09 -17.34 8.89
N PRO A 207 2.72 -18.40 8.33
CA PRO A 207 4.17 -18.57 8.38
C PRO A 207 4.90 -17.37 7.78
N GLY A 208 5.99 -16.93 8.42
CA GLY A 208 6.78 -15.78 7.96
C GLY A 208 6.22 -14.42 8.38
N GLY A 209 5.04 -14.37 9.00
CA GLY A 209 4.39 -13.15 9.49
C GLY A 209 2.88 -13.17 9.28
N GLY A 210 2.12 -12.48 10.13
CA GLY A 210 0.66 -12.39 9.97
C GLY A 210 0.27 -11.63 8.70
N LEU A 211 -0.76 -12.13 8.00
CA LEU A 211 -1.43 -11.39 6.94
C LEU A 211 -2.48 -10.48 7.57
N THR A 212 -2.48 -9.21 7.22
CA THR A 212 -3.43 -8.23 7.75
C THR A 212 -4.15 -7.49 6.63
N ALA A 213 -5.42 -7.20 6.85
CA ALA A 213 -6.21 -6.34 5.97
C ALA A 213 -7.09 -5.39 6.79
N ALA A 214 -7.30 -4.19 6.27
CA ALA A 214 -8.27 -3.26 6.82
C ALA A 214 -9.05 -2.61 5.68
N ALA A 215 -10.38 -2.55 5.82
CA ALA A 215 -11.26 -1.99 4.82
C ALA A 215 -12.35 -1.13 5.46
N ARG A 216 -12.59 0.04 4.86
CA ARG A 216 -13.75 0.86 5.22
C ARG A 216 -14.94 0.44 4.38
N VAL A 217 -16.05 0.12 5.03
CA VAL A 217 -17.26 -0.38 4.41
C VAL A 217 -18.44 0.53 4.73
N LEU A 218 -19.16 0.94 3.72
CA LEU A 218 -20.45 1.61 3.85
C LEU A 218 -21.53 0.65 3.35
N GLN A 219 -22.51 0.35 4.20
CA GLN A 219 -23.65 -0.52 3.87
C GLN A 219 -24.95 0.24 4.04
N TRP A 220 -25.80 0.18 3.01
CA TRP A 220 -27.14 0.76 3.02
C TRP A 220 -28.22 -0.24 3.46
N GLU A 221 -29.42 0.27 3.74
CA GLU A 221 -30.58 -0.54 4.17
C GLU A 221 -31.03 -1.58 3.13
N ASP A 222 -30.83 -1.28 1.86
CA ASP A 222 -31.13 -2.20 0.74
C ASP A 222 -30.07 -3.30 0.54
N GLY A 223 -29.07 -3.33 1.42
CA GLY A 223 -27.97 -4.31 1.36
C GLY A 223 -26.86 -3.93 0.37
N VAL A 224 -26.95 -2.80 -0.31
CA VAL A 224 -25.86 -2.32 -1.16
C VAL A 224 -24.65 -1.98 -0.30
N VAL A 225 -23.48 -2.44 -0.73
CA VAL A 225 -22.20 -2.24 -0.04
C VAL A 225 -21.26 -1.42 -0.94
N ARG A 226 -20.66 -0.39 -0.36
CA ARG A 226 -19.57 0.34 -0.99
C ARG A 226 -18.28 0.11 -0.20
N ILE A 227 -17.27 -0.34 -0.91
CA ILE A 227 -15.91 -0.57 -0.43
C ILE A 227 -14.96 -0.14 -1.55
N ASN A 228 -13.75 0.24 -1.22
CA ASN A 228 -12.71 0.48 -2.22
C ASN A 228 -12.27 -0.87 -2.82
N ASP A 229 -12.09 -0.93 -4.14
CA ASP A 229 -11.72 -2.17 -4.84
C ASP A 229 -10.39 -2.75 -4.33
N GLU A 230 -9.39 -1.92 -4.06
CA GLU A 230 -8.10 -2.35 -3.51
C GLU A 230 -8.24 -2.95 -2.09
N ASP A 231 -9.09 -2.34 -1.24
CA ASP A 231 -9.37 -2.86 0.10
C ASP A 231 -10.14 -4.18 0.03
N LEU A 232 -11.07 -4.30 -0.93
CA LEU A 232 -11.83 -5.54 -1.16
C LEU A 232 -10.92 -6.68 -1.61
N GLU A 233 -10.03 -6.40 -2.57
CA GLU A 233 -9.06 -7.38 -3.06
C GLU A 233 -8.18 -7.90 -1.91
N LEU A 234 -7.64 -6.99 -1.09
CA LEU A 234 -6.82 -7.35 0.07
C LEU A 234 -7.59 -8.20 1.09
N VAL A 235 -8.81 -7.80 1.44
CA VAL A 235 -9.68 -8.57 2.36
C VAL A 235 -9.93 -9.97 1.81
N CYS A 236 -10.28 -10.08 0.53
CA CYS A 236 -10.51 -11.37 -0.12
C CYS A 236 -9.25 -12.22 -0.18
N ALA A 237 -8.09 -11.65 -0.47
CA ALA A 237 -6.81 -12.36 -0.50
C ALA A 237 -6.44 -12.94 0.90
N VAL A 238 -6.57 -12.12 1.95
CA VAL A 238 -6.27 -12.56 3.33
C VAL A 238 -7.24 -13.66 3.78
N LEU A 239 -8.54 -13.52 3.51
CA LEU A 239 -9.54 -14.56 3.82
C LEU A 239 -9.30 -15.84 3.00
N CYS A 240 -9.02 -15.71 1.71
CA CYS A 240 -8.70 -16.81 0.82
C CYS A 240 -7.50 -17.61 1.35
N THR A 241 -6.39 -16.94 1.64
CA THR A 241 -5.18 -17.59 2.13
C THR A 241 -5.43 -18.29 3.46
N GLY A 242 -6.13 -17.65 4.39
CA GLY A 242 -6.51 -18.27 5.68
C GLY A 242 -7.33 -19.53 5.51
N LEU A 243 -8.34 -19.53 4.62
CA LEU A 243 -9.22 -20.66 4.36
C LEU A 243 -8.57 -21.77 3.52
N ALA A 244 -7.73 -21.38 2.56
CA ALA A 244 -7.03 -22.32 1.69
C ALA A 244 -6.01 -23.15 2.45
N LEU A 245 -5.28 -22.52 3.36
CA LEU A 245 -4.19 -23.12 4.12
C LEU A 245 -4.61 -23.52 5.55
N GLU A 246 -5.89 -23.41 5.86
CA GLU A 246 -6.46 -23.73 7.19
C GLU A 246 -5.72 -23.00 8.33
N LEU A 247 -5.40 -21.71 8.12
CA LEU A 247 -4.69 -20.91 9.10
C LEU A 247 -5.65 -20.24 10.09
N PRO A 248 -5.25 -20.12 11.37
CA PRO A 248 -6.07 -19.41 12.35
C PRO A 248 -6.11 -17.91 12.05
N GLY A 249 -7.24 -17.29 12.35
CA GLY A 249 -7.41 -15.87 12.08
C GLY A 249 -8.46 -15.21 12.97
N VAL A 250 -8.45 -13.88 12.94
CA VAL A 250 -9.39 -13.01 13.65
C VAL A 250 -9.90 -11.92 12.72
N ALA A 251 -11.20 -11.65 12.76
CA ALA A 251 -11.87 -10.55 12.11
C ALA A 251 -12.55 -9.65 13.16
N VAL A 252 -12.41 -8.34 13.02
CA VAL A 252 -13.12 -7.36 13.84
C VAL A 252 -13.82 -6.37 12.91
N LEU A 253 -15.15 -6.27 13.06
CA LEU A 253 -15.95 -5.23 12.42
C LEU A 253 -16.29 -4.17 13.47
N HIS A 254 -15.83 -2.95 13.27
CA HIS A 254 -16.02 -1.83 14.19
C HIS A 254 -16.63 -0.64 13.45
N GLY A 255 -17.55 0.04 14.07
CA GLY A 255 -18.15 1.23 13.46
C GLY A 255 -19.43 1.67 14.14
N SER A 256 -20.36 2.18 13.35
CA SER A 256 -21.65 2.63 13.81
C SER A 256 -22.76 2.05 12.95
N GLN A 257 -23.69 1.37 13.60
CA GLN A 257 -24.92 0.85 13.02
C GLN A 257 -25.97 1.93 12.98
N GLY A 258 -26.64 2.12 11.86
CA GLY A 258 -27.73 3.08 11.70
C GLY A 258 -27.98 3.43 10.23
N SER A 259 -29.18 3.93 9.95
CA SER A 259 -29.56 4.38 8.64
C SER A 259 -29.34 5.88 8.47
N ALA A 260 -28.82 6.29 7.32
CA ALA A 260 -28.75 7.70 6.93
C ALA A 260 -30.12 8.37 6.80
N ALA A 261 -31.19 7.59 6.67
CA ALA A 261 -32.56 8.09 6.53
C ALA A 261 -33.24 8.37 7.88
N SER A 262 -32.75 7.76 8.96
CA SER A 262 -33.23 8.04 10.32
C SER A 262 -32.34 9.13 10.93
N CYS A 263 -32.91 10.25 11.36
CA CYS A 263 -32.26 11.21 12.27
C CYS A 263 -31.92 10.57 13.64
N GLY A 264 -31.69 9.25 13.66
CA GLY A 264 -31.46 8.42 14.82
C GLY A 264 -29.97 8.36 15.17
N GLU A 265 -29.71 8.13 16.43
CA GLU A 265 -28.39 7.94 16.98
C GLU A 265 -27.72 6.74 16.30
N TYR A 266 -26.53 6.97 15.74
CA TYR A 266 -25.65 5.89 15.33
C TYR A 266 -25.15 5.16 16.57
N LEU A 267 -25.52 3.89 16.69
CA LEU A 267 -25.05 3.08 17.83
C LEU A 267 -23.67 2.50 17.51
N PRO A 268 -22.69 2.73 18.39
CA PRO A 268 -21.38 2.10 18.21
C PRO A 268 -21.53 0.59 18.25
N ALA A 269 -20.90 -0.09 17.30
CA ALA A 269 -20.93 -1.53 17.18
C ALA A 269 -19.49 -2.06 16.98
N SER A 270 -19.17 -3.15 17.63
CA SER A 270 -17.87 -3.78 17.52
C SER A 270 -17.99 -5.27 17.78
N TRP A 271 -17.82 -6.07 16.71
CA TRP A 271 -17.96 -7.51 16.73
C TRP A 271 -16.70 -8.21 16.28
N ALA A 272 -16.45 -9.40 16.81
CA ALA A 272 -15.31 -10.23 16.48
C ALA A 272 -15.71 -11.65 16.11
N TRP A 273 -15.01 -12.18 15.13
CA TRP A 273 -15.04 -13.57 14.71
C TRP A 273 -13.63 -14.12 14.74
N SER A 274 -13.55 -15.43 14.96
CA SER A 274 -12.28 -16.16 14.88
C SER A 274 -12.43 -17.39 14.01
N SER A 275 -11.32 -17.82 13.44
CA SER A 275 -11.21 -19.07 12.71
C SER A 275 -10.09 -19.92 13.31
N GLY A 276 -10.36 -21.21 13.48
CA GLY A 276 -9.34 -22.22 13.75
C GLY A 276 -8.73 -22.81 12.48
N GLY A 277 -9.05 -22.20 11.30
CA GLY A 277 -8.55 -22.59 10.00
C GLY A 277 -9.63 -22.94 8.98
N GLN A 278 -10.69 -23.67 9.36
CA GLN A 278 -11.69 -24.15 8.39
C GLN A 278 -12.93 -23.25 8.29
N GLU A 279 -13.41 -22.77 9.44
CA GLU A 279 -14.64 -22.00 9.52
C GLU A 279 -14.44 -20.74 10.37
N TRP A 280 -15.14 -19.68 10.00
CA TRP A 280 -15.24 -18.45 10.77
C TRP A 280 -16.49 -18.50 11.63
N ALA A 281 -16.33 -18.32 12.93
CA ALA A 281 -17.39 -18.31 13.93
C ALA A 281 -17.27 -17.08 14.84
N PRO A 282 -18.34 -16.71 15.57
CA PRO A 282 -18.23 -15.71 16.64
C PRO A 282 -17.07 -16.07 17.56
N ALA A 283 -16.25 -15.08 17.93
CA ALA A 283 -15.16 -15.32 18.85
C ALA A 283 -15.70 -15.80 20.21
N ASP A 284 -15.04 -16.76 20.85
CA ASP A 284 -15.48 -17.32 22.15
C ASP A 284 -15.43 -16.31 23.30
N ARG A 285 -14.65 -15.24 23.12
CA ARG A 285 -14.41 -14.18 24.11
C ARG A 285 -14.15 -12.84 23.44
N PRO A 286 -14.26 -11.71 24.16
CA PRO A 286 -13.88 -10.42 23.62
C PRO A 286 -12.45 -10.41 23.10
N VAL A 287 -12.25 -9.81 21.94
CA VAL A 287 -10.97 -9.75 21.21
C VAL A 287 -10.49 -8.30 21.12
N ARG A 288 -9.19 -8.12 21.10
CA ARG A 288 -8.56 -6.84 20.77
C ARG A 288 -7.67 -7.01 19.55
N LEU A 289 -7.96 -6.25 18.50
CA LEU A 289 -7.17 -6.22 17.26
C LEU A 289 -6.85 -4.77 16.90
N ASP A 290 -5.57 -4.44 16.73
CA ASP A 290 -5.07 -3.09 16.39
C ASP A 290 -5.67 -1.96 17.24
N GLY A 291 -5.77 -2.21 18.55
CA GLY A 291 -6.32 -1.23 19.52
C GLY A 291 -7.84 -1.25 19.64
N VAL A 292 -8.58 -1.88 18.72
CA VAL A 292 -10.05 -2.00 18.76
C VAL A 292 -10.45 -3.19 19.63
N ALA A 293 -11.28 -2.95 20.66
CA ALA A 293 -11.91 -3.98 21.48
C ALA A 293 -13.26 -4.34 20.88
N ALA A 294 -13.52 -5.64 20.72
CA ALA A 294 -14.75 -6.13 20.11
C ALA A 294 -15.33 -7.28 20.93
N GLN A 295 -16.65 -7.32 21.03
CA GLN A 295 -17.41 -8.43 21.63
C GLN A 295 -17.54 -9.58 20.62
N PRO A 296 -17.85 -10.81 21.07
CA PRO A 296 -18.22 -11.88 20.16
C PRO A 296 -19.26 -11.44 19.15
N GLY A 297 -19.04 -11.78 17.89
CA GLY A 297 -19.95 -11.46 16.80
C GLY A 297 -21.23 -12.31 16.84
N TYR A 298 -22.05 -12.15 15.84
CA TYR A 298 -23.22 -12.99 15.61
C TYR A 298 -22.83 -14.23 14.78
N SER A 299 -23.70 -15.24 14.82
CA SER A 299 -23.50 -16.47 14.03
C SER A 299 -23.50 -16.12 12.52
N LEU A 300 -22.49 -16.61 11.82
CA LEU A 300 -22.41 -16.53 10.36
C LEU A 300 -23.24 -17.68 9.73
N GLY A 301 -24.50 -17.83 10.14
CA GLY A 301 -25.38 -18.89 9.65
C GLY A 301 -25.49 -18.93 8.13
N THR A 302 -25.99 -20.06 7.59
CA THR A 302 -26.24 -20.20 6.15
C THR A 302 -27.28 -19.19 5.73
N VAL A 303 -26.91 -18.29 4.81
CA VAL A 303 -27.90 -17.43 4.15
C VAL A 303 -28.71 -18.34 3.24
N CYS A 304 -30.01 -18.52 3.58
CA CYS A 304 -30.96 -19.27 2.75
C CYS A 304 -31.31 -18.44 1.51
#